data_27646a46fcb9f14e4b38dcb65f776a43
#
_entry.id   27646a46fcb9f14e4b38dcb65f776a43
#
_cell.length_a   1.000
_cell.length_b   1.000
_cell.length_c   1.000
_cell.angle_alpha   90.00
_cell.angle_beta   90.00
_cell.angle_gamma   90.00
#
_symmetry.space_group_name_H-M   'P 1'
#
loop_
_entity.id
_entity.type
_entity.pdbx_description
1 polymer ?
#
loop_
_entity_poly.entity_id
_entity_poly.type
_entity_poly.pdbx_seq_one_letter_code
_entity_poly.pdbx_strand_id
1 'polypeptide(L)'
;MASAVSMKDVLSCPAHILPDVTLTPMDPDAAPKYKPPSSILIIGAGVFGLSTALALTKRPEFASTTSITVLDRSPDPGVFPARDASSIDSSRIIRPDYADPAYAALASEAQAHWRQTDPASLGGEGRYTESGFILASDSGPMEREDGSPTGIAYAKKSWINALALAQREGRPLSTVRMLPYSQSIAKMSGTGGEFADWGYINDASGWADAERSMKWFFEKVAATGRITFANGTAESLETDDSTKRVTGARLKDGSTLSADLVIVAAGAWTPTLVDLSSQAVATGQVLGYLELTEEEQAKLEKIPVLLNISTGFFVIPPRNRVLKVARHGYGYLNPKPLAKPPSGIPGSKATSKLVSQPYTHLDNSALSIPPEGETALRKALRKIIPWPELQDRPFSKTRLCWYTDTPTGDWIIDHHPYWNGLFIATGGSGHAFKFLPVIGDKVVDCIMGKCPVEFQKKWKWRETQVTETPIVTQDGSRGGKIGLILETEMNQVQT
;
A
#
# COMPACT_ATOMS: atom_id res chain seq x y z
N MET A 1 20.52 -35.02 -4.67
CA MET A 1 21.75 -34.40 -4.16
C MET A 1 21.65 -32.91 -4.46
N ALA A 2 21.21 -32.12 -3.50
CA ALA A 2 21.11 -30.68 -3.65
C ALA A 2 22.47 -30.08 -3.29
N SER A 3 23.13 -29.44 -4.25
CA SER A 3 24.39 -28.74 -4.02
C SER A 3 24.15 -27.53 -3.12
N ALA A 4 24.77 -27.52 -1.97
CA ALA A 4 24.82 -26.38 -1.08
C ALA A 4 25.61 -25.25 -1.78
N VAL A 5 24.93 -24.16 -2.10
CA VAL A 5 25.59 -22.93 -2.56
C VAL A 5 26.36 -22.35 -1.38
N SER A 6 27.67 -22.30 -1.51
CA SER A 6 28.57 -21.79 -0.48
C SER A 6 28.39 -20.29 -0.31
N MET A 7 28.49 -19.82 0.94
CA MET A 7 28.45 -18.40 1.30
C MET A 7 29.54 -17.55 0.60
N LYS A 8 30.57 -18.19 0.03
CA LYS A 8 31.63 -17.54 -0.77
C LYS A 8 31.19 -17.15 -2.17
N ASP A 9 30.20 -17.82 -2.74
CA ASP A 9 29.73 -17.56 -4.12
C ASP A 9 28.80 -16.34 -4.22
N VAL A 10 28.28 -15.86 -3.09
CA VAL A 10 27.41 -14.67 -3.02
C VAL A 10 28.21 -13.35 -2.94
N LEU A 11 29.49 -13.42 -2.56
CA LEU A 11 30.33 -12.22 -2.33
C LEU A 11 31.25 -11.88 -3.52
N SER A 12 31.21 -12.60 -4.64
CA SER A 12 32.10 -12.42 -5.78
C SER A 12 31.41 -11.88 -7.04
N CYS A 13 30.48 -10.93 -6.92
CA CYS A 13 30.08 -10.13 -8.08
C CYS A 13 31.05 -8.94 -8.25
N PRO A 14 31.72 -8.79 -9.39
CA PRO A 14 32.57 -7.63 -9.64
C PRO A 14 31.72 -6.37 -9.74
N ALA A 15 32.11 -5.34 -8.99
CA ALA A 15 31.57 -4.00 -9.14
C ALA A 15 31.85 -3.51 -10.58
N HIS A 16 30.81 -3.36 -11.41
CA HIS A 16 30.92 -2.65 -12.67
C HIS A 16 31.26 -1.19 -12.36
N ILE A 17 32.52 -0.84 -12.63
CA ILE A 17 33.00 0.55 -12.66
C ILE A 17 32.27 1.23 -13.82
N LEU A 18 31.35 2.13 -13.48
CA LEU A 18 30.75 3.04 -14.45
C LEU A 18 31.84 4.02 -14.94
N PRO A 19 31.89 4.36 -16.25
CA PRO A 19 32.85 5.31 -16.77
C PRO A 19 32.62 6.69 -16.13
N ASP A 20 33.71 7.35 -15.77
CA ASP A 20 33.77 8.72 -15.27
C ASP A 20 33.20 9.67 -16.34
N VAL A 21 31.93 10.00 -16.22
CA VAL A 21 31.32 11.09 -16.98
C VAL A 21 31.56 12.36 -16.19
N THR A 22 32.53 13.13 -16.61
CA THR A 22 32.74 14.53 -16.15
C THR A 22 31.50 15.34 -16.50
N LEU A 23 30.55 15.40 -15.58
CA LEU A 23 29.43 16.34 -15.65
C LEU A 23 30.01 17.75 -15.39
N THR A 24 29.96 18.61 -16.38
CA THR A 24 30.14 20.05 -16.20
C THR A 24 29.15 20.52 -15.14
N PRO A 25 29.55 21.23 -14.08
CA PRO A 25 28.63 21.76 -13.11
C PRO A 25 27.63 22.68 -13.81
N MET A 26 26.36 22.30 -13.88
CA MET A 26 25.31 23.22 -14.25
C MET A 26 25.19 24.25 -13.13
N ASP A 27 25.16 25.53 -13.52
CA ASP A 27 24.92 26.64 -12.63
C ASP A 27 23.60 26.38 -11.85
N PRO A 28 23.60 26.25 -10.51
CA PRO A 28 22.41 25.98 -9.72
C PRO A 28 21.35 27.08 -9.82
N ASP A 29 21.72 28.27 -10.29
CA ASP A 29 20.82 29.42 -10.53
C ASP A 29 20.17 29.43 -11.93
N ALA A 30 20.59 28.56 -12.85
CA ALA A 30 20.10 28.54 -14.24
C ALA A 30 18.83 27.69 -14.43
N ALA A 31 18.43 26.85 -13.46
CA ALA A 31 17.16 26.11 -13.54
C ALA A 31 15.99 27.05 -13.23
N PRO A 32 14.92 27.08 -14.05
CA PRO A 32 13.75 27.90 -13.76
C PRO A 32 13.21 27.52 -12.36
N LYS A 33 13.13 28.54 -11.47
CA LYS A 33 12.60 28.36 -10.12
C LYS A 33 11.16 27.85 -10.22
N TYR A 34 10.86 26.73 -9.56
CA TYR A 34 9.50 26.18 -9.48
C TYR A 34 8.54 27.27 -8.96
N LYS A 35 7.46 27.54 -9.71
CA LYS A 35 6.40 28.47 -9.31
C LYS A 35 5.28 27.67 -8.66
N PRO A 36 5.07 27.77 -7.34
CA PRO A 36 4.01 27.03 -6.67
C PRO A 36 2.63 27.56 -7.10
N PRO A 37 1.60 26.72 -7.10
CA PRO A 37 0.22 27.15 -7.31
C PRO A 37 -0.27 27.97 -6.10
N SER A 38 -1.24 28.88 -6.33
CA SER A 38 -1.83 29.68 -5.26
C SER A 38 -2.78 28.86 -4.39
N SER A 39 -3.37 27.79 -4.95
CA SER A 39 -4.29 26.89 -4.26
C SER A 39 -4.07 25.43 -4.65
N ILE A 40 -4.18 24.55 -3.66
CA ILE A 40 -4.04 23.09 -3.80
C ILE A 40 -5.26 22.42 -3.17
N LEU A 41 -5.89 21.53 -3.94
CA LEU A 41 -6.92 20.62 -3.44
C LEU A 41 -6.38 19.18 -3.45
N ILE A 42 -6.30 18.55 -2.30
CA ILE A 42 -5.95 17.14 -2.15
C ILE A 42 -7.24 16.35 -1.93
N ILE A 43 -7.56 15.42 -2.82
CA ILE A 43 -8.73 14.55 -2.72
C ILE A 43 -8.33 13.21 -2.13
N GLY A 44 -8.73 12.97 -0.88
CA GLY A 44 -8.41 11.79 -0.06
C GLY A 44 -7.43 12.11 1.06
N ALA A 45 -7.82 11.84 2.30
CA ALA A 45 -7.01 12.00 3.52
C ALA A 45 -6.34 10.68 3.96
N GLY A 46 -6.07 9.78 3.02
CA GLY A 46 -5.33 8.55 3.27
C GLY A 46 -3.81 8.77 3.40
N VAL A 47 -3.03 7.70 3.24
CA VAL A 47 -1.56 7.74 3.36
C VAL A 47 -0.94 8.80 2.45
N PHE A 48 -1.26 8.78 1.16
CA PHE A 48 -0.69 9.74 0.22
C PHE A 48 -1.15 11.17 0.51
N GLY A 49 -2.46 11.37 0.78
CA GLY A 49 -3.00 12.73 0.97
C GLY A 49 -2.49 13.41 2.23
N LEU A 50 -2.59 12.77 3.40
CA LEU A 50 -2.11 13.37 4.66
C LEU A 50 -0.59 13.56 4.67
N SER A 51 0.15 12.59 4.13
CA SER A 51 1.61 12.71 4.05
C SER A 51 2.04 13.87 3.14
N THR A 52 1.38 14.01 1.97
CA THR A 52 1.61 15.14 1.06
C THR A 52 1.23 16.48 1.69
N ALA A 53 0.07 16.55 2.37
CA ALA A 53 -0.37 17.74 3.06
C ALA A 53 0.67 18.20 4.10
N LEU A 54 1.18 17.27 4.93
CA LEU A 54 2.24 17.58 5.90
C LEU A 54 3.53 18.05 5.22
N ALA A 55 3.95 17.38 4.15
CA ALA A 55 5.16 17.75 3.42
C ALA A 55 5.07 19.16 2.81
N LEU A 56 3.94 19.49 2.19
CA LEU A 56 3.69 20.84 1.64
C LEU A 56 3.83 21.95 2.69
N THR A 57 3.42 21.69 3.93
CA THR A 57 3.54 22.69 5.02
C THR A 57 4.99 22.96 5.44
N LYS A 58 5.90 22.03 5.17
CA LYS A 58 7.32 22.12 5.52
C LYS A 58 8.20 22.71 4.44
N ARG A 59 7.70 22.77 3.19
CA ARG A 59 8.46 23.23 2.03
C ARG A 59 8.35 24.76 1.90
N PRO A 60 9.46 25.50 1.87
CA PRO A 60 9.44 26.96 1.77
C PRO A 60 8.81 27.47 0.48
N GLU A 61 8.86 26.68 -0.62
CA GLU A 61 8.23 27.01 -1.88
C GLU A 61 6.71 27.16 -1.75
N PHE A 62 6.07 26.39 -0.85
CA PHE A 62 4.63 26.44 -0.57
C PHE A 62 4.33 27.25 0.70
N ALA A 63 5.00 28.37 0.86
CA ALA A 63 4.89 29.27 2.01
C ALA A 63 3.42 29.70 2.27
N SER A 64 3.22 30.66 3.19
CA SER A 64 1.90 31.11 3.67
C SER A 64 0.91 31.60 2.59
N THR A 65 1.39 31.80 1.35
CA THR A 65 0.59 32.25 0.20
C THR A 65 -0.17 31.14 -0.53
N THR A 66 0.23 29.87 -0.35
CA THR A 66 -0.50 28.74 -0.94
C THR A 66 -1.56 28.23 0.02
N SER A 67 -2.83 28.31 -0.37
CA SER A 67 -3.93 27.66 0.35
C SER A 67 -3.95 26.15 0.05
N ILE A 68 -4.17 25.34 1.09
CA ILE A 68 -4.19 23.87 0.95
C ILE A 68 -5.46 23.35 1.59
N THR A 69 -6.28 22.67 0.79
CA THR A 69 -7.50 21.99 1.23
C THR A 69 -7.35 20.50 1.07
N VAL A 70 -7.69 19.72 2.09
CA VAL A 70 -7.81 18.27 2.05
C VAL A 70 -9.28 17.90 2.13
N LEU A 71 -9.80 17.27 1.08
CA LEU A 71 -11.16 16.78 0.97
C LEU A 71 -11.17 15.27 1.21
N ASP A 72 -12.04 14.79 2.08
CA ASP A 72 -12.26 13.36 2.27
C ASP A 72 -13.75 13.05 2.45
N ARG A 73 -14.14 11.84 2.02
CA ARG A 73 -15.51 11.35 2.08
C ARG A 73 -15.91 10.83 3.47
N SER A 74 -15.15 11.10 4.51
CA SER A 74 -15.50 10.66 5.84
C SER A 74 -16.92 11.08 6.22
N PRO A 75 -17.78 10.15 6.68
CA PRO A 75 -19.12 10.49 7.12
C PRO A 75 -19.12 11.21 8.49
N ASP A 76 -17.99 11.13 9.20
CA ASP A 76 -17.87 11.65 10.55
C ASP A 76 -17.15 13.01 10.49
N PRO A 77 -17.83 14.14 10.80
CA PRO A 77 -17.23 15.47 10.72
C PRO A 77 -15.95 15.59 11.58
N GLY A 78 -14.90 16.14 10.99
CA GLY A 78 -13.61 16.32 11.68
C GLY A 78 -12.79 15.05 11.92
N VAL A 79 -13.24 13.90 11.40
CA VAL A 79 -12.51 12.62 11.47
C VAL A 79 -11.96 12.27 10.10
N PHE A 80 -10.65 12.11 9.97
CA PHE A 80 -9.97 11.81 8.72
C PHE A 80 -8.87 10.76 8.91
N PRO A 81 -8.68 9.86 7.94
CA PRO A 81 -9.54 9.58 6.79
C PRO A 81 -10.84 8.88 7.18
N ALA A 82 -11.72 8.65 6.19
CA ALA A 82 -12.92 7.84 6.36
C ALA A 82 -12.59 6.46 6.96
N ARG A 83 -13.46 5.97 7.86
CA ARG A 83 -13.24 4.72 8.60
C ARG A 83 -13.17 3.45 7.74
N ASP A 84 -13.61 3.52 6.49
CA ASP A 84 -13.49 2.44 5.51
C ASP A 84 -12.26 2.57 4.59
N ALA A 85 -11.45 3.60 4.74
CA ALA A 85 -10.20 3.75 4.02
C ALA A 85 -9.26 2.55 4.29
N SER A 86 -8.46 2.18 3.29
CA SER A 86 -7.51 1.07 3.42
C SER A 86 -6.41 1.33 4.46
N SER A 87 -6.18 2.58 4.84
CA SER A 87 -5.24 2.97 5.89
C SER A 87 -5.81 2.81 7.31
N ILE A 88 -7.13 2.66 7.47
CA ILE A 88 -7.79 2.44 8.76
C ILE A 88 -8.02 0.96 8.98
N ASP A 89 -7.40 0.40 10.02
CA ASP A 89 -7.56 -0.99 10.44
C ASP A 89 -6.94 -1.17 11.85
N SER A 90 -7.14 -2.33 12.47
CA SER A 90 -6.49 -2.69 13.74
C SER A 90 -4.97 -2.74 13.62
N SER A 91 -4.43 -3.14 12.46
CA SER A 91 -2.98 -3.31 12.27
C SER A 91 -2.55 -3.26 10.81
N ARG A 92 -1.27 -2.85 10.57
CA ARG A 92 -0.58 -2.91 9.27
C ARG A 92 0.87 -3.34 9.46
N ILE A 93 1.39 -4.11 8.52
CA ILE A 93 2.77 -4.59 8.52
C ILE A 93 3.72 -3.43 8.22
N ILE A 94 4.75 -3.27 9.04
CA ILE A 94 5.84 -2.31 8.87
C ILE A 94 7.12 -3.12 8.65
N ARG A 95 7.65 -3.09 7.42
CA ARG A 95 8.80 -3.91 7.02
C ARG A 95 9.56 -3.29 5.84
N PRO A 96 10.90 -3.37 5.80
CA PRO A 96 11.71 -3.02 4.65
C PRO A 96 11.99 -4.23 3.72
N ASP A 97 11.29 -5.31 3.91
CA ASP A 97 11.46 -6.62 3.26
C ASP A 97 10.82 -6.60 1.87
N TYR A 98 11.56 -6.13 0.86
CA TYR A 98 11.13 -6.00 -0.54
C TYR A 98 12.08 -6.71 -1.49
N ALA A 99 11.52 -7.30 -2.55
CA ALA A 99 12.30 -7.82 -3.68
C ALA A 99 12.95 -6.69 -4.50
N ASP A 100 12.34 -5.51 -4.51
CA ASP A 100 12.87 -4.30 -5.16
C ASP A 100 13.74 -3.50 -4.18
N PRO A 101 15.04 -3.25 -4.49
CA PRO A 101 15.95 -2.57 -3.57
C PRO A 101 15.61 -1.10 -3.32
N ALA A 102 14.97 -0.39 -4.28
CA ALA A 102 14.56 0.99 -4.08
C ALA A 102 13.44 1.10 -3.03
N TYR A 103 12.42 0.23 -3.13
CA TYR A 103 11.39 0.15 -2.09
C TYR A 103 11.93 -0.37 -0.76
N ALA A 104 12.90 -1.29 -0.76
CA ALA A 104 13.55 -1.73 0.46
C ALA A 104 14.26 -0.55 1.18
N ALA A 105 14.99 0.27 0.43
CA ALA A 105 15.68 1.45 0.94
C ALA A 105 14.69 2.51 1.47
N LEU A 106 13.64 2.85 0.71
CA LEU A 106 12.62 3.80 1.13
C LEU A 106 11.83 3.32 2.36
N ALA A 107 11.55 2.01 2.43
CA ALA A 107 10.88 1.43 3.61
C ALA A 107 11.77 1.43 4.85
N SER A 108 13.09 1.27 4.69
CA SER A 108 14.08 1.43 5.78
C SER A 108 14.13 2.88 6.27
N GLU A 109 14.10 3.88 5.36
CA GLU A 109 13.97 5.31 5.71
C GLU A 109 12.70 5.54 6.54
N ALA A 110 11.57 5.02 6.09
CA ALA A 110 10.30 5.14 6.81
C ALA A 110 10.34 4.46 8.18
N GLN A 111 10.99 3.30 8.27
CA GLN A 111 11.05 2.52 9.51
C GLN A 111 11.84 3.24 10.62
N ALA A 112 12.80 4.09 10.28
CA ALA A 112 13.50 4.92 11.25
C ALA A 112 12.52 5.85 12.01
N HIS A 113 11.47 6.34 11.35
CA HIS A 113 10.41 7.13 11.98
C HIS A 113 9.47 6.27 12.83
N TRP A 114 9.16 5.05 12.37
CA TRP A 114 8.32 4.12 13.13
C TRP A 114 8.99 3.66 14.44
N ARG A 115 10.31 3.54 14.48
CA ARG A 115 11.08 3.15 15.67
C ARG A 115 11.20 4.23 16.74
N GLN A 116 10.85 5.48 16.43
CA GLN A 116 10.85 6.53 17.44
C GLN A 116 9.74 6.30 18.47
N THR A 117 10.10 6.10 19.72
CA THR A 117 9.19 5.73 20.82
C THR A 117 8.69 6.90 21.66
N ASP A 118 9.23 8.11 21.44
CA ASP A 118 8.73 9.32 22.09
C ASP A 118 7.21 9.48 21.82
N PRO A 119 6.39 9.83 22.81
CA PRO A 119 4.94 10.02 22.62
C PRO A 119 4.58 10.99 21.48
N ALA A 120 5.41 12.01 21.25
CA ALA A 120 5.25 12.97 20.15
C ALA A 120 5.71 12.43 18.79
N SER A 121 6.21 11.19 18.70
CA SER A 121 6.66 10.51 17.48
C SER A 121 5.64 9.52 16.95
N LEU A 122 5.73 9.17 15.66
CA LEU A 122 4.78 8.28 14.99
C LEU A 122 4.69 6.90 15.66
N GLY A 123 5.81 6.32 16.06
CA GLY A 123 5.84 4.99 16.71
C GLY A 123 5.59 5.01 18.22
N GLY A 124 5.48 6.22 18.83
CA GLY A 124 5.28 6.38 20.26
C GLY A 124 3.98 5.79 20.78
N GLU A 125 3.85 5.68 22.11
CA GLU A 125 2.69 5.13 22.82
C GLU A 125 2.25 3.74 22.30
N GLY A 126 3.20 2.94 21.81
CA GLY A 126 2.92 1.62 21.26
C GLY A 126 2.14 1.63 19.95
N ARG A 127 2.17 2.72 19.18
CA ARG A 127 1.63 2.73 17.81
C ARG A 127 2.42 1.85 16.85
N TYR A 128 3.70 1.58 17.14
CA TYR A 128 4.54 0.60 16.45
C TYR A 128 5.08 -0.43 17.42
N THR A 129 5.16 -1.68 16.96
CA THR A 129 5.76 -2.81 17.69
C THR A 129 6.72 -3.55 16.76
N GLU A 130 8.00 -3.62 17.12
CA GLU A 130 9.04 -4.39 16.42
C GLU A 130 9.00 -5.84 16.93
N SER A 131 8.05 -6.62 16.42
CA SER A 131 7.80 -8.01 16.83
C SER A 131 8.58 -9.05 16.02
N GLY A 132 9.30 -8.61 14.99
CA GLY A 132 9.81 -9.48 13.94
C GLY A 132 8.76 -9.73 12.84
N PHE A 133 9.26 -10.24 11.71
CA PHE A 133 8.46 -10.57 10.54
C PHE A 133 9.01 -11.81 9.85
N ILE A 134 8.17 -12.82 9.64
CA ILE A 134 8.47 -13.98 8.82
C ILE A 134 7.84 -13.78 7.45
N LEU A 135 8.71 -13.64 6.42
CA LEU A 135 8.32 -13.75 5.04
C LEU A 135 8.60 -15.16 4.56
N ALA A 136 7.54 -15.89 4.27
CA ALA A 136 7.61 -17.27 3.87
C ALA A 136 6.96 -17.47 2.49
N SER A 137 7.24 -18.60 1.86
CA SER A 137 6.77 -18.97 0.53
C SER A 137 6.66 -20.49 0.41
N ASP A 138 5.71 -20.94 -0.38
CA ASP A 138 5.66 -22.32 -0.82
C ASP A 138 6.80 -22.58 -1.81
N SER A 139 7.25 -23.84 -1.90
CA SER A 139 8.24 -24.30 -2.89
C SER A 139 7.65 -24.24 -4.30
N GLY A 140 8.50 -24.01 -5.29
CA GLY A 140 8.09 -23.95 -6.68
C GLY A 140 9.14 -23.32 -7.59
N PRO A 141 8.80 -23.11 -8.87
CA PRO A 141 9.67 -22.43 -9.82
C PRO A 141 9.88 -20.97 -9.44
N MET A 142 10.98 -20.38 -9.89
CA MET A 142 11.29 -18.95 -9.65
C MET A 142 10.48 -18.02 -10.55
N GLU A 143 10.05 -18.52 -11.71
CA GLU A 143 9.29 -17.79 -12.71
C GLU A 143 8.04 -18.56 -13.10
N ARG A 144 6.99 -17.84 -13.45
CA ARG A 144 5.77 -18.37 -14.08
C ARG A 144 6.00 -18.63 -15.56
N GLU A 145 5.03 -19.24 -16.23
CA GLU A 145 5.08 -19.52 -17.69
C GLU A 145 5.22 -18.23 -18.51
N ASP A 146 4.68 -17.10 -18.04
CA ASP A 146 4.77 -15.79 -18.67
C ASP A 146 6.07 -15.02 -18.33
N GLY A 147 7.02 -15.66 -17.64
CA GLY A 147 8.28 -15.07 -17.21
C GLY A 147 8.17 -14.15 -15.97
N SER A 148 6.99 -13.94 -15.44
CA SER A 148 6.83 -13.13 -14.22
C SER A 148 7.33 -13.89 -12.97
N PRO A 149 7.84 -13.16 -11.93
CA PRO A 149 8.35 -13.80 -10.73
C PRO A 149 7.23 -14.46 -9.92
N THR A 150 7.60 -15.52 -9.22
CA THR A 150 6.73 -16.21 -8.26
C THR A 150 6.95 -15.69 -6.84
N GLY A 151 6.12 -16.16 -5.87
CA GLY A 151 6.29 -15.83 -4.46
C GLY A 151 7.65 -16.24 -3.89
N ILE A 152 8.18 -17.40 -4.28
CA ILE A 152 9.51 -17.85 -3.84
C ILE A 152 10.63 -16.97 -4.41
N ALA A 153 10.49 -16.50 -5.65
CA ALA A 153 11.44 -15.54 -6.23
C ALA A 153 11.43 -14.22 -5.49
N TYR A 154 10.23 -13.70 -5.21
CA TYR A 154 10.06 -12.48 -4.41
C TYR A 154 10.69 -12.64 -3.02
N ALA A 155 10.38 -13.72 -2.30
CA ALA A 155 10.89 -13.96 -0.95
C ALA A 155 12.42 -14.07 -0.90
N LYS A 156 13.04 -14.77 -1.85
CA LYS A 156 14.51 -14.90 -1.93
C LYS A 156 15.20 -13.57 -2.23
N LYS A 157 14.69 -12.78 -3.19
CA LYS A 157 15.21 -11.43 -3.47
C LYS A 157 15.05 -10.51 -2.27
N SER A 158 13.89 -10.58 -1.59
CA SER A 158 13.62 -9.80 -0.39
C SER A 158 14.60 -10.15 0.75
N TRP A 159 14.91 -11.41 0.94
CA TRP A 159 15.92 -11.87 1.92
C TRP A 159 17.30 -11.28 1.64
N ILE A 160 17.77 -11.33 0.39
CA ILE A 160 19.06 -10.74 -0.03
C ILE A 160 19.08 -9.23 0.29
N ASN A 161 18.02 -8.52 -0.07
CA ASN A 161 17.92 -7.08 0.19
C ASN A 161 17.86 -6.77 1.70
N ALA A 162 17.18 -7.60 2.50
CA ALA A 162 17.13 -7.44 3.96
C ALA A 162 18.49 -7.62 4.61
N LEU A 163 19.31 -8.57 4.14
CA LEU A 163 20.71 -8.74 4.58
C LEU A 163 21.57 -7.54 4.19
N ALA A 164 21.45 -7.05 2.95
CA ALA A 164 22.19 -5.88 2.49
C ALA A 164 21.82 -4.61 3.29
N LEU A 165 20.54 -4.44 3.63
CA LEU A 165 20.08 -3.36 4.52
C LEU A 165 20.66 -3.50 5.93
N ALA A 166 20.63 -4.69 6.52
CA ALA A 166 21.21 -4.93 7.84
C ALA A 166 22.69 -4.57 7.87
N GLN A 167 23.45 -4.98 6.85
CA GLN A 167 24.87 -4.64 6.70
C GLN A 167 25.08 -3.12 6.58
N ARG A 168 24.32 -2.45 5.72
CA ARG A 168 24.39 -0.98 5.51
C ARG A 168 24.08 -0.19 6.78
N GLU A 169 23.12 -0.68 7.57
CA GLU A 169 22.70 -0.06 8.82
C GLU A 169 23.56 -0.45 10.03
N GLY A 170 24.62 -1.25 9.83
CA GLY A 170 25.49 -1.72 10.92
C GLY A 170 24.80 -2.69 11.88
N ARG A 171 23.66 -3.29 11.49
CA ARG A 171 22.96 -4.29 12.30
C ARG A 171 23.61 -5.67 12.14
N PRO A 172 23.62 -6.51 13.19
CA PRO A 172 24.08 -7.88 13.05
C PRO A 172 23.29 -8.63 11.98
N LEU A 173 23.96 -9.34 11.07
CA LEU A 173 23.31 -10.16 10.04
C LEU A 173 22.44 -11.27 10.65
N SER A 174 22.72 -11.67 11.90
CA SER A 174 21.92 -12.62 12.67
C SER A 174 20.50 -12.12 12.98
N THR A 175 20.19 -10.85 12.73
CA THR A 175 18.81 -10.31 12.81
C THR A 175 17.96 -10.70 11.59
N VAL A 176 18.59 -11.23 10.52
CA VAL A 176 17.90 -11.72 9.32
C VAL A 176 18.30 -13.18 9.12
N ARG A 177 17.46 -14.11 9.56
CA ARG A 177 17.78 -15.54 9.59
C ARG A 177 16.91 -16.33 8.61
N MET A 178 17.55 -17.14 7.78
CA MET A 178 16.87 -18.06 6.85
C MET A 178 16.15 -19.17 7.63
N LEU A 179 15.00 -19.56 7.15
CA LEU A 179 14.14 -20.65 7.62
C LEU A 179 13.95 -21.63 6.45
N PRO A 180 14.83 -22.63 6.31
CA PRO A 180 14.98 -23.40 5.06
C PRO A 180 13.88 -24.45 4.81
N TYR A 181 13.04 -24.75 5.81
CA TYR A 181 11.96 -25.75 5.70
C TYR A 181 10.83 -25.46 6.68
N SER A 182 9.67 -26.09 6.48
CA SER A 182 8.41 -25.84 7.22
C SER A 182 8.57 -25.97 8.73
N GLN A 183 9.32 -26.97 9.24
CA GLN A 183 9.54 -27.16 10.68
C GLN A 183 10.35 -25.99 11.29
N SER A 184 11.27 -25.38 10.53
CA SER A 184 11.99 -24.19 11.00
C SER A 184 11.08 -22.98 11.09
N ILE A 185 10.12 -22.85 10.15
CA ILE A 185 9.08 -21.81 10.16
C ILE A 185 8.14 -22.04 11.35
N ALA A 186 7.62 -23.26 11.53
CA ALA A 186 6.74 -23.63 12.63
C ALA A 186 7.34 -23.30 14.01
N LYS A 187 8.63 -23.64 14.20
CA LYS A 187 9.35 -23.34 15.42
C LYS A 187 9.52 -21.82 15.64
N MET A 188 9.90 -21.09 14.58
CA MET A 188 10.21 -19.65 14.67
C MET A 188 8.94 -18.81 14.78
N SER A 189 7.82 -19.24 14.20
CA SER A 189 6.54 -18.54 14.27
C SER A 189 5.95 -18.50 15.67
N GLY A 190 6.31 -19.44 16.53
CA GLY A 190 5.72 -19.60 17.86
C GLY A 190 4.28 -20.16 17.86
N THR A 191 3.71 -20.44 16.70
CA THR A 191 2.33 -20.99 16.56
C THR A 191 2.32 -22.50 16.37
N GLY A 192 3.45 -23.09 15.95
CA GLY A 192 3.55 -24.49 15.56
C GLY A 192 3.02 -24.79 14.16
N GLY A 193 2.62 -23.75 13.39
CA GLY A 193 2.03 -23.90 12.06
C GLY A 193 3.07 -24.09 10.96
N GLU A 194 2.95 -25.17 10.21
CA GLU A 194 3.73 -25.45 8.99
C GLU A 194 3.02 -24.86 7.76
N PHE A 195 3.07 -23.53 7.62
CA PHE A 195 2.25 -22.80 6.65
C PHE A 195 2.98 -22.45 5.34
N ALA A 196 4.26 -22.81 5.22
CA ALA A 196 5.09 -22.59 4.03
C ALA A 196 6.31 -23.51 4.05
N ASP A 197 7.05 -23.59 2.93
CA ASP A 197 8.17 -24.52 2.76
C ASP A 197 9.54 -23.85 2.97
N TRP A 198 9.65 -22.56 2.70
CA TRP A 198 10.86 -21.75 2.82
C TRP A 198 10.52 -20.35 3.30
N GLY A 199 11.45 -19.70 3.97
CA GLY A 199 11.28 -18.30 4.38
C GLY A 199 12.50 -17.75 5.11
N TYR A 200 12.32 -16.59 5.70
CA TYR A 200 13.27 -15.99 6.63
C TYR A 200 12.54 -15.14 7.67
N ILE A 201 13.17 -14.90 8.79
CA ILE A 201 12.74 -13.93 9.78
C ILE A 201 13.64 -12.70 9.74
N ASN A 202 13.04 -11.51 9.82
CA ASN A 202 13.70 -10.23 10.04
C ASN A 202 13.23 -9.66 11.39
N ASP A 203 14.09 -9.70 12.40
CA ASP A 203 13.76 -9.23 13.75
C ASP A 203 13.51 -7.72 13.80
N ALA A 204 14.05 -6.97 12.83
CA ALA A 204 13.92 -5.52 12.74
C ALA A 204 12.64 -5.04 12.02
N SER A 205 11.72 -5.93 11.76
CA SER A 205 10.40 -5.64 11.18
C SER A 205 9.30 -5.84 12.22
N GLY A 206 8.08 -5.40 11.91
CA GLY A 206 6.98 -5.54 12.85
C GLY A 206 5.66 -5.02 12.28
N TRP A 207 4.88 -4.38 13.11
CA TRP A 207 3.55 -3.87 12.74
C TRP A 207 3.18 -2.61 13.50
N ALA A 208 2.24 -1.87 12.95
CA ALA A 208 1.68 -0.66 13.56
C ALA A 208 0.17 -0.82 13.79
N ASP A 209 -0.32 -0.21 14.88
CA ASP A 209 -1.72 0.09 15.08
C ASP A 209 -2.13 1.16 14.08
N ALA A 210 -2.80 0.75 13.03
CA ALA A 210 -3.02 1.61 11.87
C ALA A 210 -3.99 2.75 12.18
N GLU A 211 -5.07 2.48 12.90
CA GLU A 211 -6.07 3.49 13.26
C GLU A 211 -5.47 4.56 14.16
N ARG A 212 -4.75 4.17 15.24
CA ARG A 212 -4.09 5.12 16.14
C ARG A 212 -2.98 5.91 15.44
N SER A 213 -2.26 5.26 14.51
CA SER A 213 -1.21 5.93 13.75
C SER A 213 -1.77 6.97 12.78
N MET A 214 -2.88 6.65 12.08
CA MET A 214 -3.54 7.60 11.18
C MET A 214 -4.17 8.77 11.94
N LYS A 215 -4.80 8.49 13.08
CA LYS A 215 -5.34 9.53 13.97
C LYS A 215 -4.24 10.48 14.42
N TRP A 216 -3.14 9.95 14.95
CA TRP A 216 -1.99 10.77 15.37
C TRP A 216 -1.43 11.60 14.20
N PHE A 217 -1.31 10.99 13.02
CA PHE A 217 -0.77 11.68 11.86
C PHE A 217 -1.71 12.80 11.37
N PHE A 218 -3.02 12.56 11.37
CA PHE A 218 -4.02 13.58 11.08
C PHE A 218 -3.93 14.75 12.08
N GLU A 219 -3.88 14.46 13.38
CA GLU A 219 -3.74 15.48 14.43
C GLU A 219 -2.46 16.32 14.25
N LYS A 220 -1.36 15.69 13.86
CA LYS A 220 -0.10 16.37 13.52
C LYS A 220 -0.24 17.29 12.31
N VAL A 221 -0.94 16.86 11.26
CA VAL A 221 -1.22 17.69 10.07
C VAL A 221 -2.12 18.87 10.47
N ALA A 222 -3.19 18.62 11.21
CA ALA A 222 -4.13 19.66 11.67
C ALA A 222 -3.45 20.70 12.57
N ALA A 223 -2.55 20.26 13.46
CA ALA A 223 -1.81 21.14 14.36
C ALA A 223 -0.88 22.14 13.63
N THR A 224 -0.59 21.95 12.34
CA THR A 224 0.15 22.94 11.56
C THR A 224 -0.61 24.25 11.35
N GLY A 225 -1.95 24.22 11.49
CA GLY A 225 -2.84 25.38 11.22
C GLY A 225 -2.86 25.83 9.76
N ARG A 226 -2.21 25.07 8.84
CA ARG A 226 -2.01 25.41 7.43
C ARG A 226 -3.00 24.74 6.49
N ILE A 227 -3.73 23.75 6.98
CA ILE A 227 -4.58 22.88 6.15
C ILE A 227 -6.05 23.12 6.49
N THR A 228 -6.86 23.37 5.47
CA THR A 228 -8.32 23.33 5.58
C THR A 228 -8.80 21.92 5.30
N PHE A 229 -9.51 21.31 6.24
CA PHE A 229 -10.13 20.00 6.06
C PHE A 229 -11.60 20.17 5.67
N ALA A 230 -12.01 19.47 4.63
CA ALA A 230 -13.40 19.46 4.14
C ALA A 230 -13.93 18.02 4.10
N ASN A 231 -15.13 17.81 4.64
CA ASN A 231 -15.88 16.56 4.49
C ASN A 231 -16.76 16.65 3.25
N GLY A 232 -16.67 15.67 2.37
CA GLY A 232 -17.48 15.58 1.16
C GLY A 232 -16.97 14.53 0.20
N THR A 233 -17.83 14.03 -0.63
CA THR A 233 -17.48 13.04 -1.65
C THR A 233 -17.30 13.74 -3.00
N ALA A 234 -16.08 13.72 -3.54
CA ALA A 234 -15.86 14.14 -4.92
C ALA A 234 -16.62 13.21 -5.87
N GLU A 235 -17.44 13.80 -6.73
CA GLU A 235 -18.21 13.09 -7.75
C GLU A 235 -17.49 13.09 -9.10
N SER A 236 -16.87 14.21 -9.46
CA SER A 236 -16.12 14.40 -10.70
C SER A 236 -15.10 15.51 -10.54
N LEU A 237 -14.11 15.54 -11.43
CA LEU A 237 -13.23 16.71 -11.56
C LEU A 237 -13.90 17.77 -12.44
N GLU A 238 -13.68 19.04 -12.10
CA GLU A 238 -14.08 20.16 -12.93
C GLU A 238 -12.98 20.44 -13.95
N THR A 239 -13.30 20.46 -15.24
CA THR A 239 -12.35 20.60 -16.34
C THR A 239 -12.70 21.81 -17.22
N ASP A 240 -11.69 22.50 -17.69
CA ASP A 240 -11.77 23.48 -18.77
C ASP A 240 -11.08 22.89 -20.01
N ASP A 241 -11.89 22.46 -20.98
CA ASP A 241 -11.41 21.83 -22.22
C ASP A 241 -10.64 22.82 -23.12
N SER A 242 -10.93 24.12 -23.04
CA SER A 242 -10.26 25.15 -23.83
C SER A 242 -8.79 25.32 -23.44
N THR A 243 -8.50 25.19 -22.15
CA THR A 243 -7.15 25.29 -21.58
C THR A 243 -6.54 23.93 -21.23
N LYS A 244 -7.30 22.85 -21.44
CA LYS A 244 -6.92 21.47 -21.02
C LYS A 244 -6.51 21.44 -19.55
N ARG A 245 -7.32 22.02 -18.69
CA ARG A 245 -6.99 22.19 -17.27
C ARG A 245 -8.07 21.60 -16.36
N VAL A 246 -7.63 20.94 -15.29
CA VAL A 246 -8.47 20.67 -14.13
C VAL A 246 -8.46 21.91 -13.23
N THR A 247 -9.64 22.38 -12.87
CA THR A 247 -9.87 23.63 -12.10
C THR A 247 -10.43 23.37 -10.71
N GLY A 248 -10.73 22.10 -10.38
CA GLY A 248 -11.30 21.73 -9.08
C GLY A 248 -12.01 20.40 -9.10
N ALA A 249 -12.92 20.22 -8.16
CA ALA A 249 -13.78 19.05 -8.05
C ALA A 249 -15.22 19.44 -7.71
N ARG A 250 -16.18 18.74 -8.30
CA ARG A 250 -17.61 18.77 -7.94
C ARG A 250 -17.87 17.69 -6.91
N LEU A 251 -18.61 18.02 -5.88
CA LEU A 251 -19.01 17.13 -4.81
C LEU A 251 -20.42 16.57 -5.09
N LYS A 252 -20.76 15.45 -4.46
CA LYS A 252 -22.07 14.80 -4.57
C LYS A 252 -23.24 15.67 -4.09
N ASP A 253 -23.00 16.63 -3.21
CA ASP A 253 -24.00 17.59 -2.74
C ASP A 253 -24.23 18.76 -3.73
N GLY A 254 -23.55 18.76 -4.88
CA GLY A 254 -23.62 19.77 -5.91
C GLY A 254 -22.67 20.95 -5.72
N SER A 255 -22.01 21.07 -4.57
CA SER A 255 -21.01 22.11 -4.33
C SER A 255 -19.72 21.84 -5.13
N THR A 256 -18.85 22.86 -5.26
CA THR A 256 -17.56 22.76 -5.94
C THR A 256 -16.44 23.32 -5.09
N LEU A 257 -15.27 22.69 -5.19
CA LEU A 257 -14.01 23.18 -4.63
C LEU A 257 -13.05 23.47 -5.78
N SER A 258 -12.65 24.72 -5.93
CA SER A 258 -11.71 25.16 -6.97
C SER A 258 -10.29 25.19 -6.46
N ALA A 259 -9.32 24.85 -7.33
CA ALA A 259 -7.89 24.93 -7.04
C ALA A 259 -7.05 25.01 -8.32
N ASP A 260 -5.85 25.61 -8.21
CA ASP A 260 -4.88 25.67 -9.30
C ASP A 260 -4.19 24.32 -9.54
N LEU A 261 -4.05 23.51 -8.49
CA LEU A 261 -3.52 22.14 -8.54
C LEU A 261 -4.45 21.22 -7.76
N VAL A 262 -4.97 20.19 -8.44
CA VAL A 262 -5.75 19.11 -7.84
C VAL A 262 -4.87 17.86 -7.73
N ILE A 263 -4.68 17.35 -6.52
CA ILE A 263 -3.94 16.11 -6.24
C ILE A 263 -4.97 15.02 -5.92
N VAL A 264 -5.09 14.02 -6.78
CA VAL A 264 -6.01 12.90 -6.53
C VAL A 264 -5.26 11.79 -5.80
N ALA A 265 -5.53 11.68 -4.49
CA ALA A 265 -4.98 10.71 -3.55
C ALA A 265 -6.08 9.80 -2.97
N ALA A 266 -7.15 9.55 -3.74
CA ALA A 266 -8.39 8.90 -3.31
C ALA A 266 -8.29 7.36 -3.21
N GLY A 267 -7.06 6.79 -3.27
CA GLY A 267 -6.84 5.35 -3.16
C GLY A 267 -7.68 4.56 -4.16
N ALA A 268 -8.42 3.58 -3.70
CA ALA A 268 -9.25 2.72 -4.54
C ALA A 268 -10.41 3.44 -5.24
N TRP A 269 -10.77 4.65 -4.82
CA TRP A 269 -11.78 5.50 -5.50
C TRP A 269 -11.17 6.36 -6.62
N THR A 270 -9.85 6.41 -6.78
CA THR A 270 -9.21 7.19 -7.85
C THR A 270 -9.74 6.84 -9.25
N PRO A 271 -9.98 5.55 -9.60
CA PRO A 271 -10.51 5.20 -10.92
C PRO A 271 -11.92 5.76 -11.22
N THR A 272 -12.65 6.24 -10.21
CA THR A 272 -13.96 6.90 -10.42
C THR A 272 -13.84 8.37 -10.80
N LEU A 273 -12.69 8.99 -10.55
CA LEU A 273 -12.42 10.42 -10.82
C LEU A 273 -11.50 10.61 -12.03
N VAL A 274 -10.55 9.71 -12.21
CA VAL A 274 -9.53 9.73 -13.27
C VAL A 274 -9.57 8.41 -14.03
N ASP A 275 -9.54 8.45 -15.35
CA ASP A 275 -9.47 7.23 -16.16
C ASP A 275 -8.12 6.54 -15.99
N LEU A 276 -8.12 5.47 -15.20
CA LEU A 276 -6.97 4.61 -14.94
C LEU A 276 -7.08 3.26 -15.67
N SER A 277 -7.84 3.16 -16.75
CA SER A 277 -8.17 1.88 -17.43
C SER A 277 -6.96 1.00 -17.77
N SER A 278 -5.79 1.61 -18.02
CA SER A 278 -4.54 0.90 -18.29
C SER A 278 -3.49 1.03 -17.18
N GLN A 279 -3.80 1.76 -16.12
CA GLN A 279 -2.84 2.16 -15.08
C GLN A 279 -3.04 1.40 -13.77
N ALA A 280 -4.28 1.37 -13.26
CA ALA A 280 -4.60 0.78 -11.98
C ALA A 280 -6.08 0.37 -11.89
N VAL A 281 -6.36 -0.58 -11.00
CA VAL A 281 -7.70 -1.09 -10.75
C VAL A 281 -7.97 -1.21 -9.25
N ALA A 282 -9.22 -0.98 -8.83
CA ALA A 282 -9.64 -1.24 -7.47
C ALA A 282 -9.88 -2.74 -7.25
N THR A 283 -9.29 -3.32 -6.21
CA THR A 283 -9.43 -4.74 -5.84
C THR A 283 -9.80 -4.90 -4.36
N GLY A 284 -10.83 -5.70 -4.08
CA GLY A 284 -11.29 -6.00 -2.72
C GLY A 284 -10.49 -7.13 -2.09
N GLN A 285 -9.92 -6.91 -0.90
CA GLN A 285 -9.17 -7.91 -0.15
C GLN A 285 -9.96 -8.35 1.08
N VAL A 286 -9.93 -9.66 1.38
CA VAL A 286 -10.70 -10.23 2.51
C VAL A 286 -9.91 -10.23 3.80
N LEU A 287 -10.57 -9.83 4.88
CA LEU A 287 -10.06 -9.85 6.24
C LEU A 287 -11.09 -10.48 7.17
N GLY A 288 -10.60 -11.31 8.09
CA GLY A 288 -11.39 -11.88 9.19
C GLY A 288 -10.76 -11.54 10.54
N TYR A 289 -11.59 -11.32 11.54
CA TYR A 289 -11.17 -10.99 12.90
C TYR A 289 -11.76 -12.00 13.87
N LEU A 290 -10.95 -12.47 14.83
CA LEU A 290 -11.39 -13.39 15.88
C LEU A 290 -11.17 -12.72 17.23
N GLU A 291 -12.14 -12.86 18.12
CA GLU A 291 -11.96 -12.51 19.52
C GLU A 291 -11.17 -13.61 20.24
N LEU A 292 -10.22 -13.19 21.06
CA LEU A 292 -9.34 -14.07 21.83
C LEU A 292 -9.65 -13.99 23.32
N THR A 293 -9.34 -15.07 24.04
CA THR A 293 -9.22 -15.02 25.50
C THR A 293 -7.96 -14.24 25.89
N GLU A 294 -7.83 -13.88 27.17
CA GLU A 294 -6.62 -13.24 27.69
C GLU A 294 -5.39 -14.13 27.58
N GLU A 295 -5.56 -15.44 27.77
CA GLU A 295 -4.49 -16.42 27.67
C GLU A 295 -4.00 -16.59 26.22
N GLU A 296 -4.93 -16.61 25.25
CA GLU A 296 -4.60 -16.65 23.82
C GLU A 296 -3.90 -15.37 23.37
N GLN A 297 -4.39 -14.22 23.84
CA GLN A 297 -3.73 -12.93 23.60
C GLN A 297 -2.29 -12.96 24.13
N ALA A 298 -2.06 -13.36 25.36
CA ALA A 298 -0.76 -13.37 26.00
C ALA A 298 0.28 -14.28 25.28
N LYS A 299 -0.20 -15.34 24.61
CA LYS A 299 0.63 -16.22 23.79
C LYS A 299 0.91 -15.60 22.41
N LEU A 300 -0.16 -15.13 21.74
CA LEU A 300 -0.08 -14.67 20.35
C LEU A 300 0.48 -13.25 20.19
N GLU A 301 0.45 -12.40 21.20
CA GLU A 301 1.03 -11.04 21.12
C GLU A 301 2.56 -11.05 20.97
N LYS A 302 3.21 -12.18 21.29
CA LYS A 302 4.68 -12.35 21.26
C LYS A 302 5.19 -12.94 19.95
N ILE A 303 4.31 -13.40 19.05
CA ILE A 303 4.74 -13.97 17.78
C ILE A 303 5.22 -12.86 16.81
N PRO A 304 6.06 -13.17 15.83
CA PRO A 304 6.33 -12.26 14.73
C PRO A 304 5.08 -12.11 13.84
N VAL A 305 5.08 -11.11 12.98
CA VAL A 305 4.12 -11.06 11.86
C VAL A 305 4.43 -12.22 10.91
N LEU A 306 3.41 -12.94 10.47
CA LEU A 306 3.53 -14.13 9.61
C LEU A 306 2.88 -13.87 8.25
N LEU A 307 3.64 -14.02 7.16
CA LEU A 307 3.14 -13.88 5.79
C LEU A 307 3.68 -15.00 4.90
N ASN A 308 2.77 -15.79 4.31
CA ASN A 308 3.11 -16.63 3.16
C ASN A 308 2.81 -15.84 1.87
N ILE A 309 3.86 -15.44 1.15
CA ILE A 309 3.72 -14.58 -0.03
C ILE A 309 3.15 -15.33 -1.25
N SER A 310 3.35 -16.66 -1.35
CA SER A 310 2.80 -17.47 -2.43
C SER A 310 1.27 -17.56 -2.39
N THR A 311 0.70 -17.59 -1.20
CA THR A 311 -0.75 -17.66 -0.98
C THR A 311 -1.36 -16.31 -0.65
N GLY A 312 -0.53 -15.35 -0.22
CA GLY A 312 -0.93 -14.04 0.24
C GLY A 312 -1.50 -14.00 1.65
N PHE A 313 -1.66 -15.13 2.34
CA PHE A 313 -2.23 -15.14 3.70
C PHE A 313 -1.24 -14.66 4.74
N PHE A 314 -1.74 -13.84 5.66
CA PHE A 314 -0.94 -13.31 6.76
C PHE A 314 -1.73 -13.19 8.07
N VAL A 315 -0.98 -13.24 9.16
CA VAL A 315 -1.44 -12.97 10.52
C VAL A 315 -0.53 -11.92 11.14
N ILE A 316 -1.13 -10.97 11.83
CA ILE A 316 -0.42 -9.95 12.62
C ILE A 316 -0.70 -10.23 14.09
N PRO A 317 0.29 -10.10 15.01
CA PRO A 317 0.08 -10.26 16.43
C PRO A 317 -1.18 -9.52 16.90
N PRO A 318 -2.01 -10.14 17.74
CA PRO A 318 -3.27 -9.54 18.18
C PRO A 318 -3.02 -8.39 19.15
N ARG A 319 -3.97 -7.45 19.16
CA ARG A 319 -4.08 -6.39 20.14
C ARG A 319 -5.51 -6.28 20.62
N ASN A 320 -5.72 -5.95 21.88
CA ASN A 320 -7.05 -5.82 22.48
C ASN A 320 -7.91 -7.08 22.28
N ARG A 321 -7.30 -8.24 22.36
CA ARG A 321 -7.92 -9.56 22.15
C ARG A 321 -8.57 -9.76 20.78
N VAL A 322 -8.05 -9.06 19.76
CA VAL A 322 -8.52 -9.23 18.38
C VAL A 322 -7.37 -9.73 17.52
N LEU A 323 -7.49 -10.95 17.00
CA LEU A 323 -6.59 -11.54 16.02
C LEU A 323 -7.11 -11.25 14.61
N LYS A 324 -6.24 -10.73 13.74
CA LYS A 324 -6.54 -10.52 12.33
C LYS A 324 -5.86 -11.57 11.46
N VAL A 325 -6.65 -12.22 10.60
CA VAL A 325 -6.16 -13.01 9.46
C VAL A 325 -6.65 -12.36 8.17
N ALA A 326 -5.78 -12.27 7.18
CA ALA A 326 -6.12 -11.59 5.93
C ALA A 326 -5.37 -12.20 4.73
N ARG A 327 -5.84 -11.86 3.53
CA ARG A 327 -5.23 -12.27 2.26
C ARG A 327 -4.74 -11.04 1.49
N HIS A 328 -3.45 -11.00 1.17
CA HIS A 328 -2.82 -10.09 0.23
C HIS A 328 -2.80 -10.77 -1.15
N GLY A 329 -3.94 -10.79 -1.80
CA GLY A 329 -4.16 -11.55 -3.03
C GLY A 329 -4.46 -10.66 -4.22
N TYR A 330 -4.83 -11.29 -5.35
CA TYR A 330 -5.30 -10.57 -6.53
C TYR A 330 -6.64 -9.86 -6.28
N GLY A 331 -7.40 -10.28 -5.27
CA GLY A 331 -8.62 -9.63 -4.82
C GLY A 331 -9.82 -9.81 -5.74
N TYR A 332 -10.91 -9.14 -5.36
CA TYR A 332 -12.18 -9.15 -6.09
C TYR A 332 -12.35 -7.86 -6.88
N LEU A 333 -12.76 -7.97 -8.13
CA LEU A 333 -13.22 -6.84 -8.93
C LEU A 333 -14.71 -6.59 -8.65
N ASN A 334 -15.12 -5.32 -8.65
CA ASN A 334 -16.53 -4.92 -8.55
C ASN A 334 -16.87 -3.93 -9.68
N PRO A 335 -16.94 -4.42 -10.95
CA PRO A 335 -17.23 -3.57 -12.11
C PRO A 335 -18.66 -3.02 -12.04
N LYS A 336 -18.78 -1.72 -11.98
CA LYS A 336 -20.05 -1.00 -11.94
C LYS A 336 -20.02 0.18 -12.93
N PRO A 337 -21.17 0.57 -13.51
CA PRO A 337 -21.24 1.77 -14.33
C PRO A 337 -21.02 3.02 -13.48
N LEU A 338 -20.38 4.02 -14.07
CA LEU A 338 -20.27 5.35 -13.48
C LEU A 338 -21.37 6.27 -14.00
N ALA A 339 -21.92 7.11 -13.12
CA ALA A 339 -22.90 8.14 -13.50
C ALA A 339 -22.30 9.19 -14.45
N LYS A 340 -21.03 9.50 -14.25
CA LYS A 340 -20.22 10.37 -15.11
C LYS A 340 -18.93 9.66 -15.50
N PRO A 341 -18.44 9.85 -16.74
CA PRO A 341 -17.16 9.32 -17.14
C PRO A 341 -16.05 10.00 -16.32
N PRO A 342 -14.99 9.24 -15.92
CA PRO A 342 -13.84 9.83 -15.25
C PRO A 342 -13.04 10.69 -16.23
N SER A 343 -12.31 11.67 -15.69
CA SER A 343 -11.43 12.53 -16.50
C SER A 343 -10.30 11.70 -17.11
N GLY A 344 -10.30 11.59 -18.42
CA GLY A 344 -9.33 10.79 -19.19
C GLY A 344 -8.68 11.60 -20.32
N ILE A 345 -7.87 10.94 -21.13
CA ILE A 345 -7.26 11.51 -22.33
C ILE A 345 -8.31 11.44 -23.44
N PRO A 346 -8.75 12.59 -24.04
CA PRO A 346 -9.72 12.57 -25.12
C PRO A 346 -9.26 11.71 -26.29
N GLY A 347 -10.17 10.89 -26.80
CA GLY A 347 -9.87 9.96 -27.90
C GLY A 347 -9.12 8.69 -27.48
N SER A 348 -8.74 8.54 -26.22
CA SER A 348 -8.34 7.24 -25.71
C SER A 348 -9.56 6.30 -25.78
N LYS A 349 -9.38 5.12 -26.34
CA LYS A 349 -10.41 4.11 -26.31
C LYS A 349 -10.52 3.58 -24.87
N ALA A 350 -11.14 4.36 -23.98
CA ALA A 350 -11.64 3.82 -22.73
C ALA A 350 -12.67 2.75 -23.10
N THR A 351 -12.24 1.50 -23.10
CA THR A 351 -13.00 0.38 -23.66
C THR A 351 -14.12 -0.07 -22.73
N SER A 352 -14.11 0.37 -21.47
CA SER A 352 -15.07 -0.10 -20.49
C SER A 352 -15.92 1.05 -19.91
N LYS A 353 -17.22 0.94 -20.08
CA LYS A 353 -18.22 1.73 -19.33
C LYS A 353 -18.29 1.30 -17.86
N LEU A 354 -17.61 0.22 -17.49
CA LEU A 354 -17.61 -0.36 -16.17
C LEU A 354 -16.23 -0.14 -15.52
N VAL A 355 -16.25 0.38 -14.30
CA VAL A 355 -15.05 0.59 -13.47
C VAL A 355 -15.20 -0.21 -12.20
N SER A 356 -14.16 -0.95 -11.79
CA SER A 356 -14.15 -1.62 -10.50
C SER A 356 -14.20 -0.57 -9.39
N GLN A 357 -15.24 -0.59 -8.59
CA GLN A 357 -15.52 0.39 -7.55
C GLN A 357 -15.49 -0.26 -6.16
N PRO A 358 -14.91 0.39 -5.16
CA PRO A 358 -15.03 -0.08 -3.79
C PRO A 358 -16.50 -0.19 -3.35
N TYR A 359 -16.78 -1.26 -2.60
CA TYR A 359 -18.03 -1.49 -1.89
C TYR A 359 -17.68 -1.87 -0.45
N THR A 360 -18.16 -1.10 0.51
CA THR A 360 -17.69 -1.16 1.89
C THR A 360 -18.85 -1.20 2.88
N HIS A 361 -18.53 -1.38 4.16
CA HIS A 361 -19.53 -1.31 5.24
C HIS A 361 -20.16 0.07 5.42
N LEU A 362 -19.64 1.13 4.79
CA LEU A 362 -20.30 2.44 4.73
C LEU A 362 -21.40 2.47 3.67
N ASP A 363 -21.29 1.64 2.64
CA ASP A 363 -22.31 1.49 1.61
C ASP A 363 -23.40 0.50 2.05
N ASN A 364 -23.00 -0.53 2.83
CA ASN A 364 -23.88 -1.53 3.42
C ASN A 364 -23.32 -2.04 4.76
N SER A 365 -23.94 -1.67 5.86
CA SER A 365 -23.49 -2.06 7.20
C SER A 365 -23.52 -3.57 7.47
N ALA A 366 -24.32 -4.34 6.72
CA ALA A 366 -24.41 -5.80 6.79
C ALA A 366 -23.47 -6.52 5.82
N LEU A 367 -22.59 -5.77 5.11
CA LEU A 367 -21.66 -6.34 4.15
C LEU A 367 -20.71 -7.34 4.82
N SER A 368 -20.77 -8.58 4.38
CA SER A 368 -19.81 -9.64 4.69
C SER A 368 -18.76 -9.78 3.56
N ILE A 369 -17.83 -10.72 3.74
CA ILE A 369 -16.92 -11.16 2.69
C ILE A 369 -17.53 -12.32 1.89
N PRO A 370 -17.09 -12.56 0.64
CA PRO A 370 -17.54 -13.72 -0.13
C PRO A 370 -17.25 -15.06 0.57
N PRO A 371 -18.12 -16.08 0.43
CA PRO A 371 -17.92 -17.42 1.01
C PRO A 371 -16.57 -18.06 0.61
N GLU A 372 -16.10 -17.84 -0.63
CA GLU A 372 -14.76 -18.27 -1.05
C GLU A 372 -13.68 -17.67 -0.17
N GLY A 373 -13.76 -16.38 0.09
CA GLY A 373 -12.80 -15.66 0.92
C GLY A 373 -12.84 -16.13 2.38
N GLU A 374 -14.01 -16.35 2.95
CA GLU A 374 -14.16 -16.85 4.31
C GLU A 374 -13.56 -18.26 4.47
N THR A 375 -13.89 -19.16 3.54
CA THR A 375 -13.34 -20.52 3.50
C THR A 375 -11.81 -20.50 3.37
N ALA A 376 -11.29 -19.65 2.50
CA ALA A 376 -9.85 -19.50 2.29
C ALA A 376 -9.13 -18.95 3.53
N LEU A 377 -9.69 -17.94 4.20
CA LEU A 377 -9.15 -17.40 5.46
C LEU A 377 -9.16 -18.47 6.57
N ARG A 378 -10.23 -19.25 6.66
CA ARG A 378 -10.35 -20.34 7.65
C ARG A 378 -9.29 -21.40 7.41
N LYS A 379 -9.12 -21.85 6.17
CA LYS A 379 -8.09 -22.82 5.77
C LYS A 379 -6.68 -22.32 6.08
N ALA A 380 -6.42 -21.05 5.84
CA ALA A 380 -5.13 -20.43 6.14
C ALA A 380 -4.88 -20.35 7.65
N LEU A 381 -5.88 -19.92 8.43
CA LEU A 381 -5.78 -19.85 9.89
C LEU A 381 -5.41 -21.21 10.49
N ARG A 382 -6.06 -22.29 10.03
CA ARG A 382 -5.77 -23.66 10.47
C ARG A 382 -4.31 -24.10 10.23
N LYS A 383 -3.70 -23.61 9.15
CA LYS A 383 -2.30 -23.89 8.84
C LYS A 383 -1.33 -23.01 9.64
N ILE A 384 -1.66 -21.72 9.80
CA ILE A 384 -0.78 -20.75 10.44
C ILE A 384 -0.80 -20.90 11.97
N ILE A 385 -1.98 -21.12 12.54
CA ILE A 385 -2.21 -21.30 13.98
C ILE A 385 -3.03 -22.57 14.19
N PRO A 386 -2.41 -23.76 14.24
CA PRO A 386 -3.11 -25.04 14.32
C PRO A 386 -3.65 -25.36 15.75
N TRP A 387 -4.09 -24.35 16.48
CA TRP A 387 -4.62 -24.52 17.83
C TRP A 387 -6.09 -24.95 17.77
N PRO A 388 -6.47 -26.07 18.41
CA PRO A 388 -7.84 -26.61 18.34
C PRO A 388 -8.92 -25.57 18.66
N GLU A 389 -8.65 -24.70 19.63
CA GLU A 389 -9.59 -23.69 20.14
C GLU A 389 -9.97 -22.63 19.08
N LEU A 390 -9.10 -22.42 18.08
CA LEU A 390 -9.30 -21.40 17.04
C LEU A 390 -9.83 -21.96 15.72
N GLN A 391 -9.85 -23.31 15.56
CA GLN A 391 -10.10 -23.94 14.25
C GLN A 391 -11.48 -23.59 13.68
N ASP A 392 -12.50 -23.60 14.52
CA ASP A 392 -13.89 -23.42 14.12
C ASP A 392 -14.56 -22.21 14.79
N ARG A 393 -13.79 -21.43 15.57
CA ARG A 393 -14.27 -20.18 16.17
C ARG A 393 -14.73 -19.22 15.09
N PRO A 394 -15.99 -18.71 15.11
CA PRO A 394 -16.49 -17.80 14.09
C PRO A 394 -15.66 -16.51 14.03
N PHE A 395 -15.58 -15.90 12.86
CA PHE A 395 -15.10 -14.53 12.76
C PHE A 395 -16.11 -13.59 13.42
N SER A 396 -15.67 -12.82 14.41
CA SER A 396 -16.51 -11.81 15.07
C SER A 396 -16.82 -10.64 14.16
N LYS A 397 -15.93 -10.41 13.16
CA LYS A 397 -16.07 -9.39 12.13
C LYS A 397 -15.36 -9.83 10.86
N THR A 398 -15.91 -9.45 9.72
CA THR A 398 -15.24 -9.55 8.43
C THR A 398 -15.18 -8.18 7.75
N ARG A 399 -14.29 -8.02 6.78
CA ARG A 399 -14.14 -6.75 6.04
C ARG A 399 -13.61 -6.99 4.64
N LEU A 400 -14.12 -6.23 3.68
CA LEU A 400 -13.48 -5.97 2.40
C LEU A 400 -12.62 -4.70 2.51
N CYS A 401 -11.32 -4.84 2.28
CA CYS A 401 -10.36 -3.74 2.24
C CYS A 401 -9.93 -3.50 0.80
N TRP A 402 -10.05 -2.27 0.30
CA TRP A 402 -9.87 -2.00 -1.12
C TRP A 402 -8.46 -1.45 -1.42
N TYR A 403 -7.74 -2.13 -2.30
CA TYR A 403 -6.48 -1.67 -2.86
C TYR A 403 -6.71 -0.90 -4.16
N THR A 404 -5.68 -0.19 -4.62
CA THR A 404 -5.53 0.30 -5.98
C THR A 404 -4.31 -0.39 -6.54
N ASP A 405 -4.51 -1.47 -7.27
CA ASP A 405 -3.45 -2.31 -7.79
C ASP A 405 -3.00 -1.86 -9.17
N THR A 406 -1.70 -1.81 -9.37
CA THR A 406 -1.05 -1.56 -10.66
C THR A 406 -0.42 -2.86 -11.18
N PRO A 407 -0.12 -2.97 -12.49
CA PRO A 407 0.48 -4.19 -13.04
C PRO A 407 1.82 -4.58 -12.42
N THR A 408 2.62 -3.59 -12.04
CA THR A 408 3.97 -3.79 -11.49
C THR A 408 4.03 -3.73 -9.96
N GLY A 409 2.92 -3.37 -9.28
CA GLY A 409 2.94 -3.02 -7.87
C GLY A 409 3.52 -1.63 -7.58
N ASP A 410 4.11 -0.95 -8.57
CA ASP A 410 4.61 0.42 -8.42
C ASP A 410 3.46 1.43 -8.34
N TRP A 411 3.69 2.53 -7.66
CA TRP A 411 2.70 3.61 -7.51
C TRP A 411 2.60 4.48 -8.78
N ILE A 412 1.59 5.32 -8.80
CA ILE A 412 1.42 6.39 -9.78
C ILE A 412 1.56 7.70 -9.01
N ILE A 413 2.71 8.36 -9.15
CA ILE A 413 3.01 9.64 -8.52
C ILE A 413 3.55 10.55 -9.61
N ASP A 414 2.61 11.15 -10.38
CA ASP A 414 2.97 11.90 -11.58
C ASP A 414 1.90 12.94 -11.94
N HIS A 415 2.28 13.92 -12.73
CA HIS A 415 1.34 14.79 -13.40
C HIS A 415 0.55 14.01 -14.44
N HIS A 416 -0.75 14.32 -14.56
CA HIS A 416 -1.57 13.72 -15.60
C HIS A 416 -1.06 14.19 -16.99
N PRO A 417 -0.84 13.27 -17.95
CA PRO A 417 -0.15 13.63 -19.20
C PRO A 417 -0.93 14.59 -20.12
N TYR A 418 -2.24 14.71 -19.93
CA TYR A 418 -3.10 15.57 -20.75
C TYR A 418 -3.66 16.77 -19.98
N TRP A 419 -4.10 16.56 -18.73
CA TRP A 419 -4.77 17.59 -17.95
C TRP A 419 -3.77 18.40 -17.11
N ASN A 420 -3.55 19.67 -17.48
CA ASN A 420 -2.80 20.60 -16.64
C ASN A 420 -3.49 20.81 -15.29
N GLY A 421 -2.74 21.05 -14.23
CA GLY A 421 -3.28 21.25 -12.89
C GLY A 421 -3.83 19.98 -12.23
N LEU A 422 -3.59 18.79 -12.83
CA LEU A 422 -3.94 17.50 -12.24
C LEU A 422 -2.68 16.69 -11.91
N PHE A 423 -2.56 16.27 -10.67
CA PHE A 423 -1.51 15.38 -10.18
C PHE A 423 -2.12 14.13 -9.55
N ILE A 424 -1.53 12.97 -9.79
CA ILE A 424 -2.02 11.68 -9.29
C ILE A 424 -1.05 11.14 -8.25
N ALA A 425 -1.56 10.73 -7.08
CA ALA A 425 -0.81 10.06 -6.02
C ALA A 425 -1.59 8.84 -5.54
N THR A 426 -1.50 7.73 -6.26
CA THR A 426 -2.30 6.51 -6.06
C THR A 426 -1.54 5.23 -6.41
N GLY A 427 -2.25 4.12 -6.59
CA GLY A 427 -1.64 2.84 -6.94
C GLY A 427 -0.94 2.19 -5.75
N GLY A 428 -1.41 2.44 -4.52
CA GLY A 428 -0.76 1.98 -3.29
C GLY A 428 -0.54 0.47 -3.18
N SER A 429 -1.17 -0.32 -4.06
CA SER A 429 -0.93 -1.76 -4.28
C SER A 429 -0.77 -2.54 -2.98
N GLY A 430 -1.60 -2.23 -1.96
CA GLY A 430 -1.61 -2.91 -0.65
C GLY A 430 -0.35 -2.74 0.20
N HIS A 431 0.61 -1.92 -0.20
CA HIS A 431 1.88 -1.81 0.55
C HIS A 431 2.30 -0.38 0.92
N ALA A 432 1.50 0.66 0.61
CA ALA A 432 1.89 2.06 0.83
C ALA A 432 1.89 2.49 2.30
N PHE A 433 1.13 1.83 3.21
CA PHE A 433 0.92 2.31 4.58
C PHE A 433 2.21 2.61 5.35
N LYS A 434 3.20 1.72 5.28
CA LYS A 434 4.46 1.85 6.02
C LYS A 434 5.28 3.08 5.64
N PHE A 435 5.03 3.64 4.44
CA PHE A 435 5.71 4.83 3.92
C PHE A 435 5.06 6.15 4.37
N LEU A 436 4.01 6.09 5.18
CA LEU A 436 3.30 7.28 5.70
C LEU A 436 4.23 8.41 6.16
N PRO A 437 5.33 8.17 6.89
CA PRO A 437 6.17 9.27 7.39
C PRO A 437 7.05 9.94 6.33
N VAL A 438 7.27 9.31 5.15
CA VAL A 438 8.26 9.76 4.15
C VAL A 438 7.68 10.03 2.76
N ILE A 439 6.54 9.40 2.43
CA ILE A 439 6.04 9.45 1.05
C ILE A 439 5.62 10.85 0.60
N GLY A 440 5.13 11.66 1.52
CA GLY A 440 4.69 13.02 1.19
C GLY A 440 5.83 13.90 0.67
N ASP A 441 7.02 13.80 1.23
CA ASP A 441 8.18 14.53 0.75
C ASP A 441 8.54 14.12 -0.69
N LYS A 442 8.48 12.82 -1.00
CA LYS A 442 8.73 12.30 -2.35
C LYS A 442 7.64 12.73 -3.35
N VAL A 443 6.36 12.77 -2.91
CA VAL A 443 5.25 13.29 -3.73
C VAL A 443 5.47 14.76 -4.07
N VAL A 444 5.86 15.58 -3.09
CA VAL A 444 6.14 17.00 -3.30
C VAL A 444 7.35 17.19 -4.23
N ASP A 445 8.39 16.38 -4.09
CA ASP A 445 9.52 16.38 -5.03
C ASP A 445 9.06 16.08 -6.47
N CYS A 446 8.16 15.10 -6.67
CA CYS A 446 7.60 14.79 -7.99
C CYS A 446 6.74 15.96 -8.54
N ILE A 447 5.91 16.60 -7.70
CA ILE A 447 5.13 17.79 -8.07
C ILE A 447 6.05 18.90 -8.58
N MET A 448 7.23 19.06 -7.99
CA MET A 448 8.23 20.05 -8.36
C MET A 448 9.14 19.60 -9.53
N GLY A 449 8.88 18.45 -10.14
CA GLY A 449 9.71 17.90 -11.22
C GLY A 449 11.05 17.30 -10.76
N LYS A 450 11.18 17.00 -9.46
CA LYS A 450 12.39 16.47 -8.81
C LYS A 450 12.18 15.04 -8.31
N CYS A 451 11.42 14.21 -9.06
CA CYS A 451 11.19 12.82 -8.67
C CYS A 451 12.52 12.08 -8.44
N PRO A 452 12.67 11.33 -7.31
CA PRO A 452 13.89 10.57 -7.03
C PRO A 452 14.22 9.61 -8.19
N VAL A 453 15.51 9.56 -8.57
CA VAL A 453 15.96 8.88 -9.80
C VAL A 453 15.57 7.39 -9.85
N GLU A 454 15.60 6.70 -8.71
CA GLU A 454 15.23 5.31 -8.54
C GLU A 454 13.74 5.03 -8.76
N PHE A 455 12.90 6.08 -8.69
CA PHE A 455 11.45 5.98 -8.85
C PHE A 455 10.93 6.67 -10.12
N GLN A 456 11.72 7.45 -10.84
CA GLN A 456 11.29 8.19 -12.03
C GLN A 456 10.57 7.33 -13.07
N LYS A 457 11.08 6.11 -13.34
CA LYS A 457 10.46 5.17 -14.28
C LYS A 457 9.30 4.39 -13.65
N LYS A 458 9.35 4.17 -12.34
CA LYS A 458 8.40 3.33 -11.60
C LYS A 458 7.08 4.05 -11.32
N TRP A 459 7.17 5.34 -10.96
CA TRP A 459 6.01 6.13 -10.53
C TRP A 459 5.38 6.96 -11.64
N LYS A 460 6.04 7.01 -12.81
CA LYS A 460 5.55 7.75 -13.97
C LYS A 460 4.24 7.15 -14.49
N TRP A 461 3.36 8.01 -15.01
CA TRP A 461 2.23 7.59 -15.82
C TRP A 461 2.71 6.72 -16.99
N ARG A 462 2.15 5.53 -17.14
CA ARG A 462 2.61 4.55 -18.13
C ARG A 462 2.01 4.86 -19.49
N GLU A 463 2.87 4.87 -20.51
CA GLU A 463 2.47 4.93 -21.92
C GLU A 463 2.06 3.50 -22.36
N THR A 464 0.91 3.03 -21.89
CA THR A 464 0.41 1.70 -22.24
C THR A 464 -0.76 1.81 -23.21
N GLN A 465 -0.82 0.88 -24.17
CA GLN A 465 -2.05 0.67 -24.92
C GLN A 465 -3.10 0.06 -24.00
N VAL A 466 -4.34 0.53 -24.11
CA VAL A 466 -5.47 -0.07 -23.39
C VAL A 466 -5.61 -1.50 -23.86
N THR A 467 -5.41 -2.47 -22.97
CA THR A 467 -5.62 -3.90 -23.22
C THR A 467 -6.97 -4.33 -22.67
N GLU A 468 -7.62 -5.27 -23.31
CA GLU A 468 -8.87 -5.88 -22.81
C GLU A 468 -8.62 -6.79 -21.59
N THR A 469 -7.35 -7.10 -21.31
CA THR A 469 -6.97 -7.94 -20.16
C THR A 469 -7.05 -7.17 -18.85
N PRO A 470 -7.66 -7.75 -17.80
CA PRO A 470 -7.68 -7.15 -16.49
C PRO A 470 -6.28 -6.82 -15.97
N ILE A 471 -6.14 -5.70 -15.27
CA ILE A 471 -4.89 -5.36 -14.57
C ILE A 471 -4.67 -6.38 -13.47
N VAL A 472 -3.51 -7.01 -13.49
CA VAL A 472 -3.07 -8.00 -12.49
C VAL A 472 -1.65 -7.65 -12.07
N THR A 473 -1.40 -7.55 -10.76
CA THR A 473 -0.06 -7.30 -10.24
C THR A 473 0.84 -8.53 -10.42
N GLN A 474 1.94 -8.38 -11.15
CA GLN A 474 2.83 -9.46 -11.59
C GLN A 474 4.21 -9.44 -10.94
N ASP A 475 4.38 -8.74 -9.83
CA ASP A 475 5.67 -8.61 -9.12
C ASP A 475 6.06 -9.82 -8.24
N GLY A 476 5.22 -10.86 -8.20
CA GLY A 476 5.40 -12.04 -7.36
C GLY A 476 4.88 -11.89 -5.92
N SER A 477 4.34 -10.72 -5.56
CA SER A 477 3.84 -10.47 -4.19
C SER A 477 2.40 -10.93 -3.96
N ARG A 478 1.69 -11.40 -4.99
CA ARG A 478 0.26 -11.75 -4.93
C ARG A 478 0.02 -13.24 -5.01
N GLY A 479 -0.97 -13.70 -4.23
CA GLY A 479 -1.49 -15.07 -4.29
C GLY A 479 -2.99 -15.14 -4.53
N GLY A 480 -3.50 -16.35 -4.72
CA GLY A 480 -4.93 -16.63 -4.93
C GLY A 480 -5.36 -16.68 -6.40
N LYS A 481 -6.67 -16.68 -6.62
CA LYS A 481 -7.27 -16.71 -7.97
C LYS A 481 -7.31 -15.30 -8.56
N ILE A 482 -7.09 -15.23 -9.86
CA ILE A 482 -7.21 -14.01 -10.69
C ILE A 482 -8.62 -13.91 -11.24
N GLY A 483 -9.15 -12.67 -11.38
CA GLY A 483 -10.39 -12.38 -12.08
C GLY A 483 -11.68 -12.69 -11.30
N LEU A 484 -11.61 -12.82 -9.98
CA LEU A 484 -12.80 -12.98 -9.14
C LEU A 484 -13.67 -11.72 -9.20
N ILE A 485 -14.97 -11.90 -9.45
CA ILE A 485 -15.97 -10.81 -9.47
C ILE A 485 -16.76 -10.85 -8.17
N LEU A 486 -16.76 -9.75 -7.41
CA LEU A 486 -17.38 -9.67 -6.09
C LEU A 486 -18.85 -10.12 -6.10
N GLU A 487 -19.65 -9.61 -7.00
CA GLU A 487 -21.08 -9.94 -7.10
C GLU A 487 -21.31 -11.45 -7.35
N THR A 488 -20.52 -12.04 -8.23
CA THR A 488 -20.58 -13.47 -8.52
C THR A 488 -20.21 -14.30 -7.29
N GLU A 489 -19.12 -13.94 -6.61
CA GLU A 489 -18.62 -14.68 -5.47
C GLU A 489 -19.50 -14.49 -4.21
N MET A 490 -20.18 -13.34 -4.07
CA MET A 490 -21.16 -13.12 -2.98
C MET A 490 -22.43 -13.95 -3.14
N ASN A 491 -22.80 -14.28 -4.38
CA ASN A 491 -24.02 -15.06 -4.68
C ASN A 491 -23.79 -16.58 -4.72
N GLN A 492 -22.54 -17.04 -4.57
CA GLN A 492 -22.27 -18.48 -4.46
C GLN A 492 -22.81 -19.00 -3.13
N VAL A 493 -23.78 -19.92 -3.20
CA VAL A 493 -24.24 -20.67 -2.03
C VAL A 493 -23.11 -21.58 -1.59
N GLN A 494 -22.80 -21.62 -0.30
CA GLN A 494 -21.90 -22.64 0.24
C GLN A 494 -22.49 -24.02 -0.01
N THR A 495 -21.94 -24.75 -0.96
CA THR A 495 -22.27 -26.16 -1.19
C THR A 495 -21.44 -27.06 -0.28
#